data_ba1cce19643056d0c8a6e8b623513fc3
#
_entry.id   ba1cce19643056d0c8a6e8b623513fc3
#
_cell.length_a   1.000
_cell.length_b   1.000
_cell.length_c   1.000
_cell.angle_alpha   90.00
_cell.angle_beta   90.00
_cell.angle_gamma   90.00
#
_symmetry.space_group_name_H-M   'P 1'
#
loop_
_entity.id
_entity.type
_entity.pdbx_description
1 polymer ?
#
loop_
_entity_poly.entity_id
_entity_poly.type
_entity_poly.pdbx_seq_one_letter_code
_entity_poly.pdbx_strand_id
1 'polypeptide(L)'
;MNSILKKAKKKNINTKYFPYIIIKDALDNNLYDKLAQNFPSINEISESHSQINKNKTKIKNNSRYNMNAEYSLKNNKITKEWKDFISYHTSYNFYMEIIKLFKNEIKKIYPDLEIKLGKKLKKLQTNVRFDNQINDISLDCQISINSPVKNNSRV
;
A
#
# COMPACT_ATOMS: atom_id res chain seq x y z
N MET A 1 -9.85 12.58 4.71
CA MET A 1 -8.61 11.93 5.20
C MET A 1 -7.40 12.53 4.49
N ASN A 2 -6.24 12.61 5.16
CA ASN A 2 -5.03 13.16 4.54
C ASN A 2 -4.27 12.06 3.80
N SER A 3 -4.04 12.28 2.50
CA SER A 3 -3.17 11.43 1.68
C SER A 3 -1.70 11.55 2.12
N ILE A 4 -0.95 10.44 2.06
CA ILE A 4 0.51 10.46 2.19
C ILE A 4 1.17 11.31 1.10
N LEU A 5 0.49 11.56 -0.02
CA LEU A 5 0.99 12.39 -1.13
C LEU A 5 0.65 13.88 -0.98
N LYS A 6 -0.04 14.30 0.09
CA LYS A 6 -0.47 15.69 0.28
C LYS A 6 0.69 16.71 0.15
N LYS A 7 1.86 16.35 0.65
CA LYS A 7 3.08 17.20 0.57
C LYS A 7 3.94 16.94 -0.67
N ALA A 8 3.56 15.99 -1.52
CA ALA A 8 4.32 15.63 -2.71
C ALA A 8 4.26 16.74 -3.78
N LYS A 9 5.41 17.05 -4.38
CA LYS A 9 5.52 18.02 -5.48
C LYS A 9 6.28 17.38 -6.63
N LYS A 10 5.85 17.59 -7.87
CA LYS A 10 6.52 17.06 -9.08
C LYS A 10 8.02 17.37 -9.13
N LYS A 11 8.41 18.59 -8.72
CA LYS A 11 9.82 19.00 -8.70
C LYS A 11 10.72 18.16 -7.79
N ASN A 12 10.13 17.39 -6.86
CA ASN A 12 10.85 16.55 -5.90
C ASN A 12 10.98 15.10 -6.39
N ILE A 13 10.44 14.78 -7.58
CA ILE A 13 10.60 13.45 -8.18
C ILE A 13 12.05 13.31 -8.64
N ASN A 14 12.73 12.30 -8.12
CA ASN A 14 14.05 11.90 -8.59
C ASN A 14 13.87 10.91 -9.75
N THR A 15 14.61 11.14 -10.84
CA THR A 15 14.52 10.31 -12.06
C THR A 15 15.87 9.72 -12.46
N LYS A 16 16.89 9.79 -11.58
CA LYS A 16 18.26 9.36 -11.93
C LYS A 16 18.34 7.91 -12.38
N TYR A 17 17.64 6.99 -11.69
CA TYR A 17 17.62 5.58 -12.02
C TYR A 17 16.22 5.09 -12.38
N PHE A 18 15.25 5.41 -11.54
CA PHE A 18 13.81 5.20 -11.72
C PHE A 18 13.06 6.34 -11.03
N PRO A 19 11.83 6.64 -11.41
CA PRO A 19 11.07 7.73 -10.78
C PRO A 19 10.67 7.37 -9.35
N TYR A 20 11.10 8.17 -8.38
CA TYR A 20 10.69 8.05 -6.98
C TYR A 20 10.63 9.40 -6.30
N ILE A 21 9.94 9.46 -5.18
CA ILE A 21 9.88 10.64 -4.31
C ILE A 21 10.03 10.20 -2.85
N ILE A 22 10.75 11.01 -2.08
CA ILE A 22 10.84 10.88 -0.62
C ILE A 22 10.04 12.02 -0.01
N ILE A 23 9.08 11.69 0.84
CA ILE A 23 8.23 12.66 1.51
C ILE A 23 8.48 12.55 3.01
N LYS A 24 9.15 13.54 3.59
CA LYS A 24 9.31 13.63 5.04
C LYS A 24 7.99 14.06 5.67
N ASP A 25 7.69 13.52 6.85
CA ASP A 25 6.48 13.82 7.61
C ASP A 25 5.21 13.76 6.74
N ALA A 26 5.09 12.66 6.00
CA ALA A 26 4.01 12.46 5.03
C ALA A 26 2.61 12.52 5.67
N LEU A 27 2.48 12.06 6.92
CA LEU A 27 1.29 12.16 7.75
C LEU A 27 1.38 13.33 8.73
N ASP A 28 0.25 13.86 9.16
CA ASP A 28 0.21 14.71 10.35
C ASP A 28 0.39 13.87 11.61
N ASN A 29 0.93 14.49 12.67
CA ASN A 29 1.29 13.78 13.89
C ASN A 29 0.09 13.08 14.54
N ASN A 30 -1.09 13.72 14.56
CA ASN A 30 -2.27 13.14 15.17
C ASN A 30 -2.70 11.85 14.46
N LEU A 31 -2.70 11.85 13.12
CA LEU A 31 -3.01 10.64 12.35
C LEU A 31 -1.93 9.58 12.53
N TYR A 32 -0.64 9.98 12.49
CA TYR A 32 0.47 9.07 12.73
C TYR A 32 0.35 8.37 14.09
N ASP A 33 0.13 9.14 15.16
CA ASP A 33 0.01 8.62 16.53
C ASP A 33 -1.17 7.65 16.66
N LYS A 34 -2.33 7.98 16.06
CA LYS A 34 -3.48 7.07 16.05
C LYS A 34 -3.19 5.75 15.33
N LEU A 35 -2.53 5.81 14.17
CA LEU A 35 -2.15 4.61 13.43
C LEU A 35 -1.10 3.79 14.20
N ALA A 36 -0.12 4.45 14.82
CA ALA A 36 0.94 3.79 15.59
C ALA A 36 0.38 3.10 16.84
N GLN A 37 -0.47 3.79 17.63
CA GLN A 37 -1.09 3.24 18.84
C GLN A 37 -2.02 2.05 18.54
N ASN A 38 -2.64 2.04 17.36
CA ASN A 38 -3.57 1.00 16.93
C ASN A 38 -2.95 0.06 15.87
N PHE A 39 -1.61 -0.04 15.84
CA PHE A 39 -0.95 -0.93 14.89
C PHE A 39 -1.32 -2.39 15.20
N PRO A 40 -1.80 -3.16 14.21
CA PRO A 40 -2.22 -4.54 14.42
C PRO A 40 -1.08 -5.39 14.99
N SER A 41 -1.42 -6.30 15.91
CA SER A 41 -0.44 -7.22 16.50
C SER A 41 0.13 -8.18 15.46
N ILE A 42 1.32 -8.74 15.76
CA ILE A 42 1.94 -9.75 14.90
C ILE A 42 1.04 -10.98 14.70
N ASN A 43 0.24 -11.34 15.71
CA ASN A 43 -0.70 -12.45 15.62
C ASN A 43 -1.81 -12.14 14.60
N GLU A 44 -2.41 -10.95 14.65
CA GLU A 44 -3.45 -10.54 13.69
C GLU A 44 -2.91 -10.47 12.26
N ILE A 45 -1.69 -9.96 12.07
CA ILE A 45 -1.06 -9.91 10.75
C ILE A 45 -0.72 -11.32 10.25
N SER A 46 -0.23 -12.22 11.12
CA SER A 46 0.12 -13.59 10.75
C SER A 46 -1.11 -14.47 10.49
N GLU A 47 -2.22 -14.23 11.19
CA GLU A 47 -3.52 -14.89 10.90
C GLU A 47 -4.00 -14.59 9.49
N SER A 48 -3.90 -13.32 9.05
CA SER A 48 -4.26 -12.95 7.68
C SER A 48 -3.39 -13.67 6.65
N HIS A 49 -2.09 -13.77 6.91
CA HIS A 49 -1.15 -14.47 6.04
C HIS A 49 -1.45 -15.98 5.97
N SER A 50 -1.83 -16.61 7.09
CA SER A 50 -2.18 -18.04 7.13
C SER A 50 -3.48 -18.37 6.39
N GLN A 51 -4.46 -17.47 6.43
CA GLN A 51 -5.71 -17.64 5.68
C GLN A 51 -5.49 -17.60 4.17
N ILE A 52 -4.60 -16.74 3.69
CA ILE A 52 -4.23 -16.66 2.28
C ILE A 52 -3.49 -17.93 1.85
N ASN A 53 -2.60 -18.44 2.68
CA ASN A 53 -1.72 -19.57 2.35
C ASN A 53 -2.25 -20.94 2.81
N LYS A 54 -3.46 -21.01 3.41
CA LYS A 54 -4.12 -22.24 3.93
C LYS A 54 -3.30 -23.06 4.94
N ASN A 55 -2.18 -22.55 5.41
CA ASN A 55 -1.32 -23.20 6.39
C ASN A 55 -1.28 -22.38 7.69
N LYS A 56 -1.46 -23.04 8.84
CA LYS A 56 -1.24 -22.40 10.15
C LYS A 56 0.21 -21.95 10.24
N THR A 57 0.45 -20.67 10.13
CA THR A 57 1.80 -20.12 10.10
C THR A 57 2.30 -19.94 11.52
N LYS A 58 3.20 -20.80 11.95
CA LYS A 58 3.99 -20.54 13.15
C LYS A 58 4.88 -19.34 12.87
N ILE A 59 4.88 -18.33 13.77
CA ILE A 59 5.73 -17.13 13.59
C ILE A 59 7.18 -17.60 13.55
N LYS A 60 7.84 -17.35 12.41
CA LYS A 60 9.24 -17.66 12.16
C LYS A 60 10.10 -16.42 12.35
N ASN A 61 11.35 -16.61 12.77
CA ASN A 61 12.33 -15.52 12.77
C ASN A 61 12.71 -15.12 11.35
N ASN A 62 13.18 -13.88 11.17
CA ASN A 62 13.62 -13.33 9.90
C ASN A 62 12.59 -13.54 8.76
N SER A 63 11.33 -13.33 9.09
CA SER A 63 10.21 -13.51 8.16
C SER A 63 9.39 -12.25 8.09
N ARG A 64 8.82 -11.97 6.92
CA ARG A 64 7.88 -10.88 6.70
C ARG A 64 6.46 -11.43 6.66
N TYR A 65 5.58 -10.82 7.44
CA TYR A 65 4.14 -11.09 7.43
C TYR A 65 3.41 -9.87 6.88
N ASN A 66 2.43 -10.10 6.03
CA ASN A 66 1.67 -9.04 5.38
C ASN A 66 0.17 -9.29 5.59
N MET A 67 -0.55 -8.21 5.86
CA MET A 67 -2.00 -8.15 5.83
C MET A 67 -2.40 -7.25 4.66
N ASN A 68 -3.10 -7.77 3.67
CA ASN A 68 -3.51 -7.00 2.50
C ASN A 68 -4.70 -6.07 2.80
N ALA A 69 -4.99 -5.16 1.89
CA ALA A 69 -6.06 -4.19 2.04
C ALA A 69 -7.44 -4.85 2.14
N GLU A 70 -7.73 -5.82 1.30
CA GLU A 70 -9.03 -6.51 1.28
C GLU A 70 -9.35 -7.18 2.62
N TYR A 71 -8.39 -7.94 3.16
CA TYR A 71 -8.54 -8.56 4.48
C TYR A 71 -8.68 -7.52 5.59
N SER A 72 -7.85 -6.47 5.58
CA SER A 72 -7.88 -5.42 6.59
C SER A 72 -9.24 -4.69 6.64
N LEU A 73 -9.82 -4.40 5.49
CA LEU A 73 -11.10 -3.72 5.38
C LEU A 73 -12.27 -4.57 5.89
N LYS A 74 -12.21 -5.89 5.69
CA LYS A 74 -13.25 -6.85 6.11
C LYS A 74 -13.09 -7.30 7.56
N ASN A 75 -11.89 -7.21 8.14
CA ASN A 75 -11.61 -7.71 9.48
C ASN A 75 -12.11 -6.75 10.57
N ASN A 76 -13.01 -7.24 11.43
CA ASN A 76 -13.58 -6.44 12.52
C ASN A 76 -12.58 -6.08 13.64
N LYS A 77 -11.44 -6.76 13.74
CA LYS A 77 -10.37 -6.45 14.70
C LYS A 77 -9.55 -5.22 14.30
N ILE A 78 -9.58 -4.84 13.01
CA ILE A 78 -8.85 -3.66 12.53
C ILE A 78 -9.63 -2.40 12.85
N THR A 79 -8.96 -1.44 13.48
CA THR A 79 -9.58 -0.20 13.92
C THR A 79 -10.08 0.67 12.76
N LYS A 80 -11.00 1.56 13.06
CA LYS A 80 -11.58 2.48 12.07
C LYS A 80 -10.51 3.36 11.41
N GLU A 81 -9.54 3.84 12.17
CA GLU A 81 -8.45 4.68 11.68
C GLU A 81 -7.63 3.96 10.59
N TRP A 82 -7.27 2.71 10.82
CA TRP A 82 -6.59 1.88 9.82
C TRP A 82 -7.46 1.58 8.61
N LYS A 83 -8.74 1.27 8.82
CA LYS A 83 -9.69 1.05 7.71
C LYS A 83 -9.86 2.29 6.86
N ASP A 84 -10.03 3.45 7.47
CA ASP A 84 -10.15 4.73 6.77
C ASP A 84 -8.87 5.05 5.98
N PHE A 85 -7.69 4.79 6.59
CA PHE A 85 -6.40 4.98 5.94
C PHE A 85 -6.26 4.07 4.70
N ILE A 86 -6.49 2.77 4.87
CA ILE A 86 -6.40 1.77 3.80
C ILE A 86 -7.41 2.06 2.69
N SER A 87 -8.67 2.33 3.06
CA SER A 87 -9.74 2.64 2.09
C SER A 87 -9.39 3.84 1.22
N TYR A 88 -8.82 4.91 1.82
CA TYR A 88 -8.38 6.05 1.04
C TYR A 88 -7.23 5.69 0.09
N HIS A 89 -6.20 4.99 0.58
CA HIS A 89 -5.00 4.67 -0.20
C HIS A 89 -5.19 3.53 -1.21
N THR A 90 -6.37 2.90 -1.23
CA THR A 90 -6.82 1.97 -2.27
C THR A 90 -7.96 2.52 -3.13
N SER A 91 -8.27 3.82 -3.00
CA SER A 91 -9.34 4.46 -3.75
C SER A 91 -8.88 5.02 -5.09
N TYR A 92 -9.86 5.25 -5.98
CA TYR A 92 -9.65 5.98 -7.24
C TYR A 92 -9.06 7.38 -7.01
N ASN A 93 -9.44 8.07 -5.92
CA ASN A 93 -8.91 9.39 -5.61
C ASN A 93 -7.39 9.35 -5.37
N PHE A 94 -6.91 8.38 -4.60
CA PHE A 94 -5.49 8.19 -4.37
C PHE A 94 -4.76 7.80 -5.67
N TYR A 95 -5.33 6.92 -6.47
CA TYR A 95 -4.82 6.60 -7.81
C TYR A 95 -4.65 7.86 -8.65
N MET A 96 -5.63 8.76 -8.66
CA MET A 96 -5.55 10.02 -9.41
C MET A 96 -4.47 10.97 -8.88
N GLU A 97 -4.18 10.96 -7.57
CA GLU A 97 -3.03 11.69 -7.03
C GLU A 97 -1.71 11.13 -7.57
N ILE A 98 -1.55 9.81 -7.62
CA ILE A 98 -0.38 9.14 -8.21
C ILE A 98 -0.23 9.52 -9.68
N ILE A 99 -1.33 9.43 -10.46
CA ILE A 99 -1.30 9.81 -11.88
C ILE A 99 -0.96 11.29 -12.05
N LYS A 100 -1.55 12.19 -11.26
CA LYS A 100 -1.24 13.62 -11.31
C LYS A 100 0.26 13.89 -11.04
N LEU A 101 0.85 13.12 -10.15
CA LEU A 101 2.25 13.27 -9.75
C LEU A 101 3.20 12.67 -10.80
N PHE A 102 2.98 11.42 -11.24
CA PHE A 102 3.93 10.61 -12.02
C PHE A 102 3.56 10.40 -13.50
N LYS A 103 2.51 11.03 -14.01
CA LYS A 103 2.04 10.79 -15.39
C LYS A 103 3.12 10.96 -16.45
N ASN A 104 3.98 11.99 -16.33
CA ASN A 104 5.01 12.25 -17.32
C ASN A 104 6.08 11.16 -17.29
N GLU A 105 6.47 10.72 -16.10
CA GLU A 105 7.44 9.68 -15.88
C GLU A 105 6.91 8.31 -16.38
N ILE A 106 5.64 8.02 -16.11
CA ILE A 106 4.97 6.82 -16.62
C ILE A 106 4.98 6.82 -18.16
N LYS A 107 4.61 7.93 -18.78
CA LYS A 107 4.61 8.05 -20.25
C LYS A 107 6.00 7.97 -20.87
N LYS A 108 7.03 8.48 -20.17
CA LYS A 108 8.41 8.41 -20.62
C LYS A 108 8.93 6.96 -20.61
N ILE A 109 8.58 6.17 -19.59
CA ILE A 109 9.03 4.77 -19.44
C ILE A 109 8.17 3.83 -20.30
N TYR A 110 6.87 4.09 -20.38
CA TYR A 110 5.89 3.27 -21.09
C TYR A 110 5.09 4.12 -22.09
N PRO A 111 5.69 4.57 -23.21
CA PRO A 111 5.04 5.50 -24.16
C PRO A 111 3.74 4.95 -24.75
N ASP A 112 3.67 3.64 -24.97
CA ASP A 112 2.51 2.97 -25.59
C ASP A 112 1.49 2.42 -24.59
N LEU A 113 1.62 2.73 -23.29
CA LEU A 113 0.78 2.13 -22.25
C LEU A 113 -0.71 2.42 -22.46
N GLU A 114 -1.07 3.68 -22.74
CA GLU A 114 -2.47 4.06 -22.97
C GLU A 114 -3.04 3.39 -24.25
N ILE A 115 -2.21 3.13 -25.26
CA ILE A 115 -2.59 2.42 -26.50
C ILE A 115 -2.84 0.96 -26.16
N LYS A 116 -1.91 0.29 -25.48
CA LYS A 116 -2.03 -1.12 -25.06
C LYS A 116 -3.23 -1.38 -24.17
N LEU A 117 -3.57 -0.42 -23.32
CA LEU A 117 -4.74 -0.51 -22.43
C LEU A 117 -6.06 -0.13 -23.13
N GLY A 118 -6.01 0.48 -24.32
CA GLY A 118 -7.19 1.02 -25.01
C GLY A 118 -7.89 2.16 -24.25
N LYS A 119 -7.28 2.67 -23.19
CA LYS A 119 -7.85 3.69 -22.29
C LYS A 119 -6.80 4.68 -21.83
N LYS A 120 -7.21 5.93 -21.60
CA LYS A 120 -6.37 6.93 -20.94
C LYS A 120 -6.18 6.59 -19.48
N LEU A 121 -4.96 6.80 -18.93
CA LEU A 121 -4.67 6.51 -17.50
C LEU A 121 -5.72 7.09 -16.55
N LYS A 122 -6.16 8.32 -16.77
CA LYS A 122 -7.19 8.98 -15.94
C LYS A 122 -8.59 8.36 -16.02
N LYS A 123 -8.84 7.44 -16.95
CA LYS A 123 -10.13 6.76 -17.16
C LYS A 123 -10.12 5.30 -16.68
N LEU A 124 -9.00 4.83 -16.17
CA LEU A 124 -8.88 3.48 -15.64
C LEU A 124 -9.67 3.38 -14.33
N GLN A 125 -10.45 2.32 -14.21
CA GLN A 125 -11.20 2.00 -13.01
C GLN A 125 -10.31 1.23 -12.02
N THR A 126 -10.48 1.50 -10.73
CA THR A 126 -9.68 0.87 -9.69
C THR A 126 -10.54 -0.01 -8.79
N ASN A 127 -9.95 -1.08 -8.27
CA ASN A 127 -10.51 -1.88 -7.19
C ASN A 127 -9.43 -2.17 -6.13
N VAL A 128 -9.86 -2.66 -4.99
CA VAL A 128 -8.96 -3.22 -3.99
C VAL A 128 -8.46 -4.58 -4.51
N ARG A 129 -7.16 -4.81 -4.42
CA ARG A 129 -6.58 -6.08 -4.83
C ARG A 129 -7.21 -7.25 -4.06
N PHE A 130 -7.46 -8.36 -4.73
CA PHE A 130 -8.18 -9.55 -4.24
C PHE A 130 -9.68 -9.35 -4.00
N ASP A 131 -10.25 -8.18 -4.25
CA ASP A 131 -11.69 -8.04 -4.36
C ASP A 131 -12.18 -8.75 -5.64
N ASN A 132 -13.39 -9.32 -5.60
CA ASN A 132 -13.97 -10.07 -6.72
C ASN A 132 -14.35 -9.20 -7.93
N GLN A 133 -14.11 -7.89 -7.86
CA GLN A 133 -14.37 -6.99 -8.97
C GLN A 133 -13.21 -6.98 -9.97
N ILE A 134 -13.52 -7.14 -11.25
CA ILE A 134 -12.54 -7.05 -12.34
C ILE A 134 -12.54 -5.60 -12.84
N ASN A 135 -11.52 -4.84 -12.46
CA ASN A 135 -11.28 -3.49 -12.93
C ASN A 135 -9.92 -3.38 -13.63
N ASP A 136 -9.64 -2.21 -14.20
CA ASP A 136 -8.42 -2.01 -14.98
C ASP A 136 -7.15 -2.04 -14.09
N ILE A 137 -7.24 -1.59 -12.83
CA ILE A 137 -6.12 -1.50 -11.90
C ILE A 137 -6.55 -1.95 -10.51
N SER A 138 -5.78 -2.88 -9.94
CA SER A 138 -5.93 -3.29 -8.54
C SER A 138 -4.94 -2.55 -7.65
N LEU A 139 -5.45 -1.93 -6.59
CA LEU A 139 -4.67 -1.22 -5.59
C LEU A 139 -4.58 -2.04 -4.30
N ASP A 140 -3.43 -2.00 -3.65
CA ASP A 140 -3.20 -2.65 -2.37
C ASP A 140 -2.46 -1.71 -1.41
N CYS A 141 -2.87 -1.70 -0.16
CA CYS A 141 -2.25 -0.99 0.95
C CYS A 141 -2.02 -2.00 2.07
N GLN A 142 -0.80 -2.53 2.16
CA GLN A 142 -0.48 -3.61 3.08
C GLN A 142 0.04 -3.10 4.41
N ILE A 143 -0.43 -3.73 5.49
CA ILE A 143 0.22 -3.64 6.80
C ILE A 143 1.23 -4.80 6.88
N SER A 144 2.49 -4.47 7.18
CA SER A 144 3.55 -5.47 7.18
C SER A 144 4.39 -5.37 8.44
N ILE A 145 4.83 -6.53 8.93
CA ILE A 145 5.78 -6.63 10.03
C ILE A 145 6.88 -7.61 9.70
N ASN A 146 8.11 -7.27 10.04
CA ASN A 146 9.25 -8.19 9.97
C ASN A 146 9.49 -8.77 11.35
N SER A 147 9.56 -10.09 11.46
CA SER A 147 9.97 -10.74 12.71
C SER A 147 11.48 -10.56 12.95
N PRO A 148 11.93 -10.47 14.21
CA PRO A 148 13.34 -10.25 14.52
C PRO A 148 14.22 -11.41 14.03
N VAL A 149 15.48 -11.11 13.71
CA VAL A 149 16.51 -12.10 13.46
C VAL A 149 16.97 -12.67 14.80
N LYS A 150 17.06 -14.00 14.97
CA LYS A 150 17.71 -14.57 16.15
C LYS A 150 19.19 -14.18 16.13
N ASN A 151 19.69 -13.68 17.25
CA ASN A 151 21.10 -13.24 17.41
C ASN A 151 22.16 -14.37 17.25
N ASN A 152 21.77 -15.60 16.95
CA ASN A 152 22.67 -16.76 16.84
C ASN A 152 23.19 -17.02 15.42
N SER A 153 23.03 -16.08 14.49
CA SER A 153 23.54 -16.20 13.11
C SER A 153 24.66 -15.21 12.80
N ARG A 154 25.52 -14.92 13.78
CA ARG A 154 26.85 -14.40 13.48
C ARG A 154 27.85 -15.58 13.54
N VAL A 155 28.04 -16.21 12.41
CA VAL A 155 29.25 -16.93 12.09
C VAL A 155 29.92 -16.18 10.99
#